data_d0c14d11e6667f357306a63b4dae6c1c
#
_entry.id   d0c14d11e6667f357306a63b4dae6c1c
#
_cell.length_a   1.000
_cell.length_b   1.000
_cell.length_c   1.000
_cell.angle_alpha   90.00
_cell.angle_beta   90.00
_cell.angle_gamma   90.00
#
_symmetry.space_group_name_H-M   'P 1'
#
loop_
_entity.id
_entity.type
_entity.pdbx_description
1 polymer ?
#
loop_
_entity_poly.entity_id
_entity_poly.type
_entity_poly.pdbx_seq_one_letter_code
_entity_poly.pdbx_strand_id
1 'polypeptide(L)'
;MQNFGIYIIGDEILSGKRQDGHLSKVIDILSARGLQLSWAQYLGDDPAQITTALKTSFTKSDIVFSFGGIGATPDDYTRLCAAEALNVPIERHAGAVAEIVAQFGESAYPKRVFMADFPQGANLIPNPVNRVAGFSVGLKNQKHRHYFLPGLGIKFAPCGKSAMNTLLG
;
A
#
# COMPACT_ATOMS: atom_id res chain seq x y z
N MET A 1 3.93 11.11 -21.14
CA MET A 1 2.85 11.35 -20.17
C MET A 1 3.00 10.34 -19.04
N GLN A 2 2.86 10.77 -17.79
CA GLN A 2 2.95 9.87 -16.62
C GLN A 2 1.66 9.06 -16.48
N ASN A 3 1.78 7.73 -16.42
CA ASN A 3 0.65 6.83 -16.16
C ASN A 3 0.46 6.62 -14.67
N PHE A 4 -0.78 6.48 -14.25
CA PHE A 4 -1.19 6.19 -12.89
C PHE A 4 -2.02 4.92 -12.84
N GLY A 5 -1.67 4.01 -11.94
CA GLY A 5 -2.38 2.77 -11.73
C GLY A 5 -2.87 2.62 -10.30
N ILE A 6 -3.87 1.78 -10.09
CA ILE A 6 -4.39 1.44 -8.78
C ILE A 6 -4.64 -0.06 -8.67
N TYR A 7 -4.19 -0.66 -7.55
CA TYR A 7 -4.60 -1.98 -7.10
C TYR A 7 -5.53 -1.84 -5.90
N ILE A 8 -6.63 -2.56 -5.93
CA ILE A 8 -7.54 -2.74 -4.79
C ILE A 8 -7.47 -4.21 -4.40
N ILE A 9 -6.95 -4.51 -3.21
CA ILE A 9 -6.65 -5.86 -2.75
C ILE A 9 -7.54 -6.22 -1.57
N GLY A 10 -8.30 -7.28 -1.68
CA GLY A 10 -9.14 -7.80 -0.62
C GLY A 10 -10.28 -8.67 -1.14
N ASP A 11 -10.43 -9.87 -0.58
CA ASP A 11 -11.53 -10.78 -0.89
C ASP A 11 -12.88 -10.17 -0.52
N GLU A 12 -12.94 -9.37 0.53
CA GLU A 12 -14.15 -8.69 0.99
C GLU A 12 -14.72 -7.70 -0.04
N ILE A 13 -13.86 -7.14 -0.88
CA ILE A 13 -14.28 -6.26 -1.97
C ILE A 13 -14.86 -7.09 -3.12
N LEU A 14 -14.17 -8.15 -3.52
CA LEU A 14 -14.61 -9.03 -4.61
C LEU A 14 -15.88 -9.80 -4.28
N SER A 15 -16.09 -10.16 -3.02
CA SER A 15 -17.30 -10.85 -2.56
C SER A 15 -18.49 -9.91 -2.33
N GLY A 16 -18.27 -8.60 -2.35
CA GLY A 16 -19.30 -7.61 -2.07
C GLY A 16 -19.60 -7.38 -0.58
N LYS A 17 -18.85 -8.01 0.34
CA LYS A 17 -18.99 -7.77 1.79
C LYS A 17 -18.64 -6.34 2.17
N ARG A 18 -17.74 -5.71 1.41
CA ARG A 18 -17.34 -4.31 1.57
C ARG A 18 -17.33 -3.64 0.21
N GLN A 19 -17.84 -2.42 0.15
CA GLN A 19 -17.74 -1.59 -1.04
C GLN A 19 -16.41 -0.83 -1.03
N ASP A 20 -15.70 -0.84 -2.18
CA ASP A 20 -14.50 -0.04 -2.35
C ASP A 20 -14.84 1.45 -2.46
N GLY A 21 -14.15 2.25 -1.68
CA GLY A 21 -14.21 3.73 -1.76
C GLY A 21 -12.90 4.35 -2.24
N HIS A 22 -11.85 3.56 -2.47
CA HIS A 22 -10.53 4.08 -2.81
C HIS A 22 -10.45 4.51 -4.28
N LEU A 23 -11.02 3.74 -5.18
CA LEU A 23 -10.99 4.04 -6.62
C LEU A 23 -11.56 5.43 -6.91
N SER A 24 -12.76 5.72 -6.43
CA SER A 24 -13.40 7.02 -6.64
C SER A 24 -12.58 8.16 -6.03
N LYS A 25 -12.00 7.95 -4.83
CA LYS A 25 -11.17 8.96 -4.17
C LYS A 25 -9.87 9.26 -4.91
N VAL A 26 -9.21 8.24 -5.44
CA VAL A 26 -8.00 8.42 -6.25
C VAL A 26 -8.35 9.18 -7.53
N ILE A 27 -9.45 8.82 -8.19
CA ILE A 27 -9.95 9.53 -9.38
C ILE A 27 -10.19 11.02 -9.06
N ASP A 28 -10.89 11.33 -7.96
CA ASP A 28 -11.16 12.71 -7.55
C ASP A 28 -9.87 13.51 -7.33
N ILE A 29 -8.88 12.91 -6.63
CA ILE A 29 -7.61 13.56 -6.32
C ILE A 29 -6.79 13.82 -7.60
N LEU A 30 -6.74 12.88 -8.51
CA LEU A 30 -6.04 13.02 -9.79
C LEU A 30 -6.73 14.06 -10.67
N SER A 31 -8.05 13.96 -10.82
CA SER A 31 -8.85 14.89 -11.64
C SER A 31 -8.72 16.32 -11.17
N ALA A 32 -8.68 16.57 -9.86
CA ALA A 32 -8.48 17.91 -9.30
C ALA A 32 -7.14 18.54 -9.71
N ARG A 33 -6.20 17.73 -10.21
CA ARG A 33 -4.88 18.15 -10.69
C ARG A 33 -4.72 18.05 -12.21
N GLY A 34 -5.81 17.81 -12.92
CA GLY A 34 -5.79 17.60 -14.37
C GLY A 34 -5.12 16.30 -14.79
N LEU A 35 -5.00 15.32 -13.88
CA LEU A 35 -4.42 14.01 -14.10
C LEU A 35 -5.53 12.95 -14.20
N GLN A 36 -5.21 11.82 -14.81
CA GLN A 36 -6.16 10.73 -15.02
C GLN A 36 -5.55 9.40 -14.64
N LEU A 37 -6.37 8.54 -14.03
CA LEU A 37 -6.02 7.15 -13.79
C LEU A 37 -5.96 6.39 -15.12
N SER A 38 -4.87 5.67 -15.36
CA SER A 38 -4.65 4.94 -16.62
C SER A 38 -5.23 3.53 -16.56
N TRP A 39 -5.21 2.91 -15.37
CA TRP A 39 -5.74 1.56 -15.17
C TRP A 39 -6.09 1.32 -13.70
N ALA A 40 -6.98 0.36 -13.47
CA ALA A 40 -7.36 -0.14 -12.16
C ALA A 40 -7.47 -1.66 -12.20
N GLN A 41 -7.03 -2.34 -11.15
CA GLN A 41 -7.15 -3.79 -11.01
C GLN A 41 -7.57 -4.16 -9.59
N TYR A 42 -8.57 -5.01 -9.50
CA TYR A 42 -9.05 -5.61 -8.26
C TYR A 42 -8.43 -7.00 -8.12
N LEU A 43 -7.87 -7.30 -6.94
CA LEU A 43 -7.24 -8.57 -6.62
C LEU A 43 -7.82 -9.13 -5.32
N GLY A 44 -7.99 -10.44 -5.26
CA GLY A 44 -8.25 -11.15 -4.01
C GLY A 44 -6.99 -11.30 -3.17
N ASP A 45 -7.14 -11.88 -1.99
CA ASP A 45 -6.04 -12.19 -1.06
C ASP A 45 -5.32 -13.48 -1.48
N ASP A 46 -4.87 -13.52 -2.73
CA ASP A 46 -4.12 -14.63 -3.32
C ASP A 46 -2.67 -14.19 -3.56
N PRO A 47 -1.71 -14.76 -2.80
CA PRO A 47 -0.30 -14.35 -2.89
C PRO A 47 0.28 -14.48 -4.30
N ALA A 48 -0.06 -15.54 -5.03
CA ALA A 48 0.47 -15.78 -6.37
C ALA A 48 -0.01 -14.70 -7.36
N GLN A 49 -1.29 -14.34 -7.30
CA GLN A 49 -1.86 -13.28 -8.15
C GLN A 49 -1.31 -11.91 -7.80
N ILE A 50 -1.20 -11.59 -6.51
CA ILE A 50 -0.65 -10.31 -6.04
C ILE A 50 0.81 -10.17 -6.50
N THR A 51 1.64 -11.18 -6.27
CA THR A 51 3.05 -11.18 -6.68
C THR A 51 3.20 -11.02 -8.19
N THR A 52 2.42 -11.74 -8.98
CA THR A 52 2.45 -11.64 -10.45
C THR A 52 2.05 -10.25 -10.93
N ALA A 53 0.99 -9.68 -10.37
CA ALA A 53 0.54 -8.33 -10.70
C ALA A 53 1.63 -7.29 -10.37
N LEU A 54 2.24 -7.37 -9.19
CA LEU A 54 3.31 -6.47 -8.78
C LEU A 54 4.57 -6.62 -9.64
N LYS A 55 4.98 -7.84 -9.98
CA LYS A 55 6.09 -8.06 -10.94
C LYS A 55 5.84 -7.34 -12.25
N THR A 56 4.63 -7.43 -12.77
CA THR A 56 4.26 -6.75 -14.02
C THR A 56 4.33 -5.23 -13.88
N SER A 57 3.75 -4.66 -12.82
CA SER A 57 3.75 -3.20 -12.64
C SER A 57 5.13 -2.63 -12.31
N PHE A 58 6.00 -3.39 -11.64
CA PHE A 58 7.38 -2.97 -11.36
C PHE A 58 8.25 -2.86 -12.63
N THR A 59 7.88 -3.52 -13.72
CA THR A 59 8.59 -3.36 -15.02
C THR A 59 8.22 -2.08 -15.75
N LYS A 60 7.19 -1.37 -15.30
CA LYS A 60 6.67 -0.15 -15.93
C LYS A 60 7.14 1.10 -15.18
N SER A 61 7.06 2.23 -15.84
CA SER A 61 7.33 3.55 -15.24
C SER A 61 6.11 4.18 -14.58
N ASP A 62 5.02 3.45 -14.42
CA ASP A 62 3.77 3.93 -13.85
C ASP A 62 3.94 4.28 -12.36
N ILE A 63 3.20 5.28 -11.89
CA ILE A 63 2.99 5.52 -10.47
C ILE A 63 1.78 4.69 -10.05
N VAL A 64 1.96 3.82 -9.06
CA VAL A 64 0.94 2.86 -8.66
C VAL A 64 0.57 3.03 -7.18
N PHE A 65 -0.72 3.12 -6.92
CA PHE A 65 -1.28 3.12 -5.57
C PHE A 65 -1.92 1.76 -5.30
N SER A 66 -1.51 1.10 -4.23
CA SER A 66 -2.05 -0.20 -3.81
C SER A 66 -2.73 -0.06 -2.46
N PHE A 67 -3.98 -0.49 -2.37
CA PHE A 67 -4.79 -0.43 -1.15
C PHE A 67 -5.16 -1.83 -0.70
N GLY A 68 -4.88 -2.14 0.57
CA GLY A 68 -5.24 -3.40 1.20
C GLY A 68 -4.08 -4.38 1.37
N GLY A 69 -4.33 -5.39 2.20
CA GLY A 69 -3.39 -6.49 2.44
C GLY A 69 -2.13 -6.15 3.24
N ILE A 70 -2.12 -5.04 3.98
CA ILE A 70 -0.99 -4.61 4.82
C ILE A 70 -1.32 -4.50 6.32
N GLY A 71 -2.43 -5.08 6.76
CA GLY A 71 -2.79 -5.19 8.17
C GLY A 71 -2.04 -6.28 8.92
N ALA A 72 -2.59 -6.70 10.06
CA ALA A 72 -1.97 -7.66 10.98
C ALA A 72 -2.61 -9.06 10.93
N THR A 73 -3.51 -9.32 10.00
CA THR A 73 -4.17 -10.61 9.87
C THR A 73 -3.36 -11.58 9.00
N PRO A 74 -3.56 -12.91 9.16
CA PRO A 74 -2.76 -13.89 8.41
C PRO A 74 -2.92 -13.85 6.89
N ASP A 75 -4.00 -13.27 6.39
CA ASP A 75 -4.31 -13.11 4.97
C ASP A 75 -3.85 -11.75 4.40
N ASP A 76 -3.14 -10.96 5.18
CA ASP A 76 -2.48 -9.72 4.73
C ASP A 76 -1.15 -10.04 4.05
N TYR A 77 -1.20 -10.43 2.78
CA TYR A 77 -0.04 -10.91 2.02
C TYR A 77 0.75 -9.83 1.28
N THR A 78 0.23 -8.61 1.17
CA THR A 78 0.77 -7.60 0.23
C THR A 78 2.23 -7.25 0.52
N ARG A 79 2.65 -7.13 1.78
CA ARG A 79 4.05 -6.83 2.13
C ARG A 79 5.01 -7.92 1.64
N LEU A 80 4.66 -9.19 1.89
CA LEU A 80 5.46 -10.35 1.47
C LEU A 80 5.51 -10.46 -0.05
N CYS A 81 4.38 -10.26 -0.72
CA CYS A 81 4.28 -10.30 -2.18
C CYS A 81 5.10 -9.18 -2.84
N ALA A 82 5.12 -7.99 -2.24
CA ALA A 82 5.95 -6.88 -2.73
C ALA A 82 7.44 -7.20 -2.60
N ALA A 83 7.86 -7.77 -1.47
CA ALA A 83 9.24 -8.18 -1.26
C ALA A 83 9.66 -9.28 -2.26
N GLU A 84 8.81 -10.29 -2.48
CA GLU A 84 9.05 -11.35 -3.45
C GLU A 84 9.13 -10.79 -4.88
N ALA A 85 8.21 -9.91 -5.25
CA ALA A 85 8.21 -9.29 -6.58
C ALA A 85 9.46 -8.43 -6.85
N LEU A 86 10.02 -7.81 -5.81
CA LEU A 86 11.27 -7.04 -5.87
C LEU A 86 12.52 -7.91 -5.71
N ASN A 87 12.36 -9.18 -5.35
CA ASN A 87 13.47 -10.09 -5.00
C ASN A 87 14.37 -9.52 -3.89
N VAL A 88 13.76 -9.03 -2.82
CA VAL A 88 14.43 -8.52 -1.63
C VAL A 88 13.86 -9.18 -0.37
N PRO A 89 14.64 -9.24 0.74
CA PRO A 89 14.11 -9.75 2.00
C PRO A 89 13.11 -8.78 2.63
N ILE A 90 12.33 -9.31 3.57
CA ILE A 90 11.54 -8.50 4.51
C ILE A 90 12.45 -8.03 5.64
N GLU A 91 12.33 -6.78 6.01
CA GLU A 91 13.02 -6.18 7.15
C GLU A 91 12.02 -5.44 8.06
N ARG A 92 12.23 -5.57 9.37
CA ARG A 92 11.43 -4.82 10.34
C ARG A 92 11.86 -3.36 10.37
N HIS A 93 10.96 -2.47 9.96
CA HIS A 93 11.24 -1.04 9.87
C HIS A 93 11.10 -0.37 11.25
N ALA A 94 12.19 0.17 11.78
CA ALA A 94 12.23 0.75 13.13
C ALA A 94 11.23 1.90 13.33
N GLY A 95 11.09 2.78 12.37
CA GLY A 95 10.12 3.88 12.41
C GLY A 95 8.66 3.41 12.44
N ALA A 96 8.34 2.36 11.70
CA ALA A 96 7.01 1.76 11.72
C ALA A 96 6.73 1.05 13.06
N VAL A 97 7.71 0.36 13.64
CA VAL A 97 7.60 -0.22 14.98
C VAL A 97 7.31 0.87 16.01
N ALA A 98 8.03 1.98 15.97
CA ALA A 98 7.83 3.09 16.90
C ALA A 98 6.39 3.63 16.83
N GLU A 99 5.81 3.77 15.66
CA GLU A 99 4.42 4.21 15.49
C GLU A 99 3.41 3.19 16.04
N ILE A 100 3.64 1.90 15.79
CA ILE A 100 2.78 0.82 16.30
C ILE A 100 2.83 0.77 17.83
N VAL A 101 4.02 0.84 18.42
CA VAL A 101 4.20 0.84 19.87
C VAL A 101 3.61 2.09 20.50
N ALA A 102 3.74 3.25 19.88
CA ALA A 102 3.14 4.49 20.35
C ALA A 102 1.60 4.41 20.43
N GLN A 103 0.97 3.65 19.53
CA GLN A 103 -0.47 3.46 19.51
C GLN A 103 -0.95 2.35 20.45
N PHE A 104 -0.27 1.21 20.46
CA PHE A 104 -0.76 -0.03 21.07
C PHE A 104 -0.02 -0.40 22.36
N GLY A 105 1.10 0.25 22.68
CA GLY A 105 1.92 -0.09 23.86
C GLY A 105 2.37 -1.55 23.83
N GLU A 106 2.26 -2.23 24.95
CA GLU A 106 2.63 -3.65 25.08
C GLU A 106 1.80 -4.57 24.17
N SER A 107 0.56 -4.18 23.85
CA SER A 107 -0.30 -4.96 22.95
C SER A 107 0.16 -4.92 21.48
N ALA A 108 1.20 -4.15 21.16
CA ALA A 108 1.88 -4.21 19.87
C ALA A 108 2.54 -5.58 19.66
N TYR A 109 2.96 -6.23 20.71
CA TYR A 109 3.63 -7.53 20.67
C TYR A 109 2.68 -8.68 21.01
N PRO A 110 2.87 -9.87 20.43
CA PRO A 110 3.85 -10.18 19.37
C PRO A 110 3.36 -9.89 17.95
N LYS A 111 2.07 -9.63 17.74
CA LYS A 111 1.46 -9.71 16.40
C LYS A 111 1.45 -8.40 15.62
N ARG A 112 1.08 -7.28 16.26
CA ARG A 112 0.90 -6.01 15.54
C ARG A 112 2.19 -5.46 14.92
N VAL A 113 3.32 -5.77 15.54
CA VAL A 113 4.65 -5.38 15.02
C VAL A 113 4.96 -5.97 13.64
N PHE A 114 4.29 -7.06 13.23
CA PHE A 114 4.42 -7.58 11.88
C PHE A 114 3.96 -6.59 10.80
N MET A 115 3.11 -5.62 11.14
CA MET A 115 2.77 -4.53 10.22
C MET A 115 3.94 -3.61 9.89
N ALA A 116 5.04 -3.71 10.62
CA ALA A 116 6.28 -2.98 10.36
C ALA A 116 7.29 -3.76 9.49
N ASP A 117 6.92 -4.97 9.05
CA ASP A 117 7.77 -5.80 8.21
C ASP A 117 7.59 -5.38 6.74
N PHE A 118 8.52 -4.57 6.26
CA PHE A 118 8.51 -4.01 4.90
C PHE A 118 9.55 -4.70 4.01
N PRO A 119 9.37 -4.66 2.67
CA PRO A 119 10.46 -4.99 1.76
C PRO A 119 11.69 -4.14 2.04
N GLN A 120 12.87 -4.76 1.98
CA GLN A 120 14.14 -4.05 2.17
C GLN A 120 14.22 -2.81 1.25
N GLY A 121 14.64 -1.68 1.82
CA GLY A 121 14.75 -0.42 1.11
C GLY A 121 13.44 0.37 0.99
N ALA A 122 12.34 -0.11 1.56
CA ALA A 122 11.08 0.62 1.57
C ALA A 122 11.16 1.89 2.43
N ASN A 123 10.45 2.94 2.00
CA ASN A 123 10.25 4.15 2.79
C ASN A 123 8.92 4.07 3.54
N LEU A 124 8.93 4.50 4.80
CA LEU A 124 7.72 4.62 5.61
C LEU A 124 6.82 5.74 5.09
N ILE A 125 5.52 5.45 4.98
CA ILE A 125 4.48 6.46 4.79
C ILE A 125 3.68 6.54 6.09
N PRO A 126 3.86 7.59 6.91
CA PRO A 126 3.18 7.70 8.19
C PRO A 126 1.66 7.81 8.03
N ASN A 127 0.93 7.18 8.95
CA ASN A 127 -0.51 7.33 9.05
C ASN A 127 -0.90 7.83 10.45
N PRO A 128 -1.14 9.13 10.62
CA PRO A 128 -1.38 9.73 11.93
C PRO A 128 -2.74 9.37 12.54
N VAL A 129 -3.66 8.79 11.77
CA VAL A 129 -5.03 8.50 12.24
C VAL A 129 -5.11 7.18 12.99
N ASN A 130 -4.68 6.10 12.38
CA ASN A 130 -4.79 4.76 12.98
C ASN A 130 -3.47 4.02 13.08
N ARG A 131 -2.37 4.68 12.75
CA ARG A 131 -1.01 4.17 12.89
C ARG A 131 -0.69 2.90 12.08
N VAL A 132 -1.58 2.46 11.20
CA VAL A 132 -1.25 1.44 10.20
C VAL A 132 -0.51 2.13 9.08
N ALA A 133 0.81 2.12 9.18
CA ALA A 133 1.66 2.81 8.23
C ALA A 133 1.59 2.18 6.84
N GLY A 134 1.65 3.03 5.82
CA GLY A 134 1.95 2.62 4.46
C GLY A 134 3.46 2.57 4.22
N PHE A 135 3.83 2.14 3.04
CA PHE A 135 5.22 2.17 2.58
C PHE A 135 5.29 2.37 1.07
N SER A 136 6.44 2.86 0.62
CA SER A 136 6.72 2.98 -0.81
C SER A 136 7.97 2.21 -1.18
N VAL A 137 7.99 1.70 -2.40
CA VAL A 137 9.11 0.94 -2.94
C VAL A 137 9.46 1.43 -4.36
N GLY A 138 10.70 1.16 -4.76
CA GLY A 138 11.18 1.34 -6.11
C GLY A 138 12.21 0.29 -6.47
N LEU A 139 12.47 0.11 -7.75
CA LEU A 139 13.58 -0.71 -8.21
C LEU A 139 14.91 -0.06 -7.82
N LYS A 140 15.96 -0.87 -7.69
CA LYS A 140 17.31 -0.42 -7.36
C LYS A 140 17.70 0.80 -8.23
N ASN A 141 18.09 1.89 -7.58
CA ASN A 141 18.48 3.16 -8.23
C ASN A 141 17.38 3.94 -8.97
N GLN A 142 16.11 3.64 -8.71
CA GLN A 142 14.97 4.39 -9.25
C GLN A 142 14.18 5.09 -8.13
N LYS A 143 13.45 6.15 -8.50
CA LYS A 143 12.50 6.78 -7.58
C LYS A 143 11.43 5.76 -7.17
N HIS A 144 11.02 5.83 -5.90
CA HIS A 144 9.86 5.06 -5.45
C HIS A 144 8.62 5.49 -6.21
N ARG A 145 7.96 4.53 -6.83
CA ARG A 145 6.77 4.75 -7.67
C ARG A 145 5.57 3.91 -7.27
N HIS A 146 5.77 2.94 -6.38
CA HIS A 146 4.71 2.10 -5.86
C HIS A 146 4.46 2.45 -4.39
N TYR A 147 3.22 2.81 -4.09
CA TYR A 147 2.77 3.27 -2.79
C TYR A 147 1.74 2.30 -2.25
N PHE A 148 2.06 1.66 -1.13
CA PHE A 148 1.21 0.67 -0.47
C PHE A 148 0.54 1.32 0.73
N LEU A 149 -0.77 1.35 0.72
CA LEU A 149 -1.60 2.09 1.66
C LEU A 149 -2.62 1.17 2.32
N PRO A 150 -2.99 1.42 3.58
CA PRO A 150 -3.96 0.57 4.26
C PRO A 150 -5.34 0.66 3.61
N GLY A 151 -6.00 -0.49 3.46
CA GLY A 151 -7.36 -0.63 2.95
C GLY A 151 -8.41 -0.43 4.04
N LEU A 152 -8.44 0.70 4.69
CA LEU A 152 -9.34 0.98 5.79
C LEU A 152 -10.59 1.72 5.35
N GLY A 153 -11.71 0.99 5.27
CA GLY A 153 -13.07 1.50 5.21
C GLY A 153 -13.30 2.63 4.18
N ILE A 154 -14.49 3.20 4.24
CA ILE A 154 -14.93 4.31 3.38
C ILE A 154 -14.16 5.62 3.62
N LYS A 155 -13.42 5.71 4.73
CA LYS A 155 -12.58 6.88 5.03
C LYS A 155 -11.22 6.67 4.40
N PHE A 156 -10.98 7.33 3.30
CA PHE A 156 -9.65 7.47 2.72
C PHE A 156 -8.69 7.93 3.82
N ALA A 157 -7.81 7.04 4.22
CA ALA A 157 -6.89 7.35 5.31
C ALA A 157 -6.09 8.61 4.96
N PRO A 158 -5.89 9.55 5.89
CA PRO A 158 -5.06 10.74 5.66
C PRO A 158 -3.68 10.42 5.10
N CYS A 159 -3.16 9.24 5.40
CA CYS A 159 -1.96 8.66 4.81
C CYS A 159 -1.99 8.68 3.28
N GLY A 160 -3.08 8.22 2.67
CA GLY A 160 -3.20 8.21 1.21
C GLY A 160 -3.23 9.61 0.61
N LYS A 161 -3.97 10.55 1.25
CA LYS A 161 -3.98 11.95 0.84
C LYS A 161 -2.60 12.60 0.98
N SER A 162 -1.91 12.36 2.09
CA SER A 162 -0.59 12.92 2.34
C SER A 162 0.43 12.40 1.33
N ALA A 163 0.46 11.08 1.10
CA ALA A 163 1.33 10.47 0.10
C ALA A 163 1.04 11.02 -1.29
N MET A 164 -0.21 11.08 -1.70
CA MET A 164 -0.60 11.61 -3.00
C MET A 164 -0.33 13.10 -3.14
N ASN A 165 -0.56 13.90 -2.09
CA ASN A 165 -0.25 15.32 -2.10
C ASN A 165 1.26 15.58 -2.19
N THR A 166 2.07 14.81 -1.50
CA THR A 166 3.54 14.92 -1.56
C THR A 166 4.08 14.56 -2.94
N LEU A 167 3.43 13.62 -3.62
CA LEU A 167 3.84 13.14 -4.94
C LEU A 167 3.38 14.03 -6.09
N LEU A 168 2.17 14.58 -5.95
CA LEU A 168 1.49 15.31 -7.01
C LEU A 168 1.61 16.82 -6.84
N GLY A 169 2.23 17.25 -5.73
CA GLY A 169 2.63 18.55 -5.25
C GLY A 169 2.25 19.76 -5.82
#